data_14252f9b6632be6f0a46698512362138
#
_entry.id   14252f9b6632be6f0a46698512362138
#
_cell.length_a   1.000
_cell.length_b   1.000
_cell.length_c   1.000
_cell.angle_alpha   90.00
_cell.angle_beta   90.00
_cell.angle_gamma   90.00
#
_symmetry.space_group_name_H-M   'P 1'
#
loop_
_entity.id
_entity.type
_entity.pdbx_description
1 polymer ?
#
loop_
_entity_poly.entity_id
_entity_poly.type
_entity_poly.pdbx_seq_one_letter_code
_entity_poly.pdbx_strand_id
1 'polypeptide(L)'
;MQKIAAVILTKNEEKNIQAVIENARKSVDEIIVIDSGSTDRTVEFAQKCCAKVFFRQWDNDFSAQRNFALDKTDADYVLYLDADERMSDELCQEVKKIAADGELKQYSFMRKINAFGFEY
;
A
#
# COMPACT_ATOMS: atom_id res chain seq x y z
N MET A 1 2.05 18.45 8.04
CA MET A 1 2.57 17.20 7.54
C MET A 1 1.57 16.51 6.66
N GLN A 2 2.04 15.89 5.60
CA GLN A 2 1.16 15.20 4.67
C GLN A 2 0.95 13.76 5.13
N LYS A 3 -0.22 13.26 4.91
CA LYS A 3 -0.56 11.88 5.27
C LYS A 3 -0.30 10.96 4.09
N ILE A 4 0.36 9.85 4.34
CA ILE A 4 0.65 8.84 3.32
C ILE A 4 -0.06 7.54 3.69
N ALA A 5 -0.74 6.94 2.73
CA ALA A 5 -1.32 5.62 2.89
C ALA A 5 -0.62 4.64 1.95
N ALA A 6 -0.42 3.42 2.42
CA ALA A 6 0.02 2.33 1.56
C ALA A 6 -1.21 1.51 1.19
N VAL A 7 -1.35 1.20 -0.08
CA VAL A 7 -2.44 0.36 -0.59
C VAL A 7 -1.84 -0.95 -1.05
N ILE A 8 -2.33 -2.05 -0.50
CA ILE A 8 -1.84 -3.39 -0.81
C ILE A 8 -3.00 -4.19 -1.38
N LEU A 9 -2.85 -4.65 -2.62
CA LEU A 9 -3.86 -5.48 -3.27
C LEU A 9 -3.51 -6.94 -2.99
N THR A 10 -4.47 -7.72 -2.53
CA THR A 10 -4.20 -9.09 -2.08
C THR A 10 -5.15 -10.11 -2.67
N LYS A 11 -4.61 -11.31 -2.84
CA LYS A 11 -5.36 -12.53 -3.12
C LYS A 11 -4.50 -13.70 -2.68
N ASN A 12 -4.88 -14.32 -1.55
CA ASN A 12 -4.14 -15.47 -1.00
C ASN A 12 -2.65 -15.15 -0.75
N GLU A 13 -2.42 -14.15 0.08
CA GLU A 13 -1.07 -13.69 0.42
C GLU A 13 -0.74 -13.90 1.90
N GLU A 14 -1.29 -14.92 2.53
CA GLU A 14 -1.09 -15.09 3.97
C GLU A 14 0.39 -15.20 4.37
N LYS A 15 1.24 -15.67 3.47
CA LYS A 15 2.66 -15.80 3.77
C LYS A 15 3.39 -14.46 3.76
N ASN A 16 2.85 -13.48 3.05
CA ASN A 16 3.53 -12.19 2.86
C ASN A 16 2.85 -11.03 3.55
N ILE A 17 1.56 -11.15 3.85
CA ILE A 17 0.78 -9.97 4.23
C ILE A 17 1.31 -9.29 5.50
N GLN A 18 1.67 -10.05 6.50
CA GLN A 18 2.17 -9.44 7.74
C GLN A 18 3.48 -8.71 7.50
N ALA A 19 4.39 -9.32 6.74
CA ALA A 19 5.71 -8.74 6.49
C ALA A 19 5.60 -7.47 5.64
N VAL A 20 4.72 -7.45 4.63
CA VAL A 20 4.59 -6.25 3.81
C VAL A 20 3.96 -5.11 4.60
N ILE A 21 3.01 -5.42 5.48
CA ILE A 21 2.39 -4.38 6.31
C ILE A 21 3.43 -3.79 7.26
N GLU A 22 4.21 -4.64 7.91
CA GLU A 22 5.23 -4.17 8.85
C GLU A 22 6.31 -3.35 8.13
N ASN A 23 6.67 -3.77 6.93
CA ASN A 23 7.64 -3.02 6.14
C ASN A 23 7.09 -1.65 5.74
N ALA A 24 5.86 -1.60 5.25
CA ALA A 24 5.26 -0.33 4.83
C ALA A 24 5.05 0.62 6.00
N ARG A 25 4.71 0.08 7.17
CA ARG A 25 4.40 0.91 8.33
C ARG A 25 5.58 1.76 8.78
N LYS A 26 6.78 1.42 8.36
CA LYS A 26 7.95 2.23 8.68
C LYS A 26 7.90 3.62 8.07
N SER A 27 7.12 3.80 7.00
CA SER A 27 7.15 5.06 6.26
C SER A 27 5.78 5.63 5.95
N VAL A 28 4.69 4.95 6.30
CA VAL A 28 3.35 5.44 6.00
C VAL A 28 2.51 5.57 7.26
N ASP A 29 1.44 6.35 7.15
CA ASP A 29 0.56 6.62 8.29
C ASP A 29 -0.64 5.67 8.33
N GLU A 30 -1.00 5.10 7.21
CA GLU A 30 -2.18 4.27 7.10
C GLU A 30 -1.93 3.12 6.15
N ILE A 31 -2.44 1.93 6.48
CA ILE A 31 -2.33 0.76 5.61
C ILE A 31 -3.73 0.36 5.19
N ILE A 32 -3.96 0.27 3.89
CA ILE A 32 -5.23 -0.16 3.32
C ILE A 32 -4.99 -1.42 2.51
N VAL A 33 -5.74 -2.46 2.80
CA VAL A 33 -5.65 -3.72 2.08
C VAL A 33 -6.95 -3.90 1.30
N ILE A 34 -6.85 -4.09 0.00
CA ILE A 34 -8.00 -4.41 -0.84
C ILE A 34 -7.88 -5.87 -1.21
N ASP A 35 -8.75 -6.67 -0.62
CA ASP A 35 -8.71 -8.12 -0.83
C ASP A 35 -9.73 -8.52 -1.88
N SER A 36 -9.32 -9.35 -2.82
CA SER A 36 -10.18 -9.75 -3.92
C SER A 36 -10.78 -11.14 -3.75
N GLY A 37 -10.83 -11.61 -2.51
CA GLY A 37 -11.48 -12.88 -2.21
C GLY A 37 -10.53 -13.97 -1.81
N SER A 38 -9.61 -13.67 -0.88
CA SER A 38 -8.68 -14.68 -0.36
C SER A 38 -9.44 -15.77 0.36
N THR A 39 -9.02 -17.01 0.17
CA THR A 39 -9.58 -18.15 0.86
C THR A 39 -8.68 -18.64 1.99
N ASP A 40 -7.51 -18.02 2.13
CA ASP A 40 -6.58 -18.33 3.22
C ASP A 40 -6.73 -17.30 4.35
N ARG A 41 -5.70 -17.14 5.18
CA ARG A 41 -5.76 -16.25 6.34
C ARG A 41 -5.28 -14.84 6.06
N THR A 42 -5.21 -14.45 4.79
CA THR A 42 -4.73 -13.11 4.42
C THR A 42 -5.48 -12.00 5.18
N VAL A 43 -6.81 -12.03 5.13
CA VAL A 43 -7.62 -10.98 5.76
C VAL A 43 -7.45 -10.99 7.28
N GLU A 44 -7.43 -12.17 7.87
CA GLU A 44 -7.26 -12.31 9.31
C GLU A 44 -5.94 -11.68 9.76
N PHE A 45 -4.85 -12.00 9.06
CA PHE A 45 -3.53 -11.47 9.43
C PHE A 45 -3.44 -9.96 9.20
N ALA A 46 -4.04 -9.48 8.11
CA ALA A 46 -4.06 -8.04 7.85
C ALA A 46 -4.78 -7.29 8.95
N GLN A 47 -5.90 -7.81 9.40
CA GLN A 47 -6.67 -7.18 10.47
C GLN A 47 -5.89 -7.20 11.79
N LYS A 48 -5.18 -8.28 12.06
CA LYS A 48 -4.35 -8.35 13.27
C LYS A 48 -3.21 -7.36 13.24
N CYS A 49 -2.77 -6.96 12.06
CA CYS A 49 -1.73 -5.94 11.91
C CYS A 49 -2.31 -4.54 11.89
N CYS A 50 -3.59 -4.39 12.21
CA CYS A 50 -4.26 -3.10 12.29
C CYS A 50 -4.38 -2.40 10.94
N ALA A 51 -4.37 -3.12 9.84
CA ALA A 51 -4.65 -2.57 8.53
C ALA A 51 -6.16 -2.44 8.36
N LYS A 52 -6.58 -1.49 7.52
CA LYS A 52 -7.98 -1.36 7.14
C LYS A 52 -8.19 -2.27 5.94
N VAL A 53 -9.07 -3.25 6.07
CA VAL A 53 -9.27 -4.24 5.02
C VAL A 53 -10.63 -4.06 4.37
N PHE A 54 -10.65 -3.98 3.05
CA PHE A 54 -11.88 -3.88 2.28
C PHE A 54 -11.89 -4.97 1.23
N PHE A 55 -13.06 -5.43 0.86
CA PHE A 55 -13.21 -6.46 -0.15
C PHE A 55 -13.68 -5.84 -1.46
N ARG A 56 -13.07 -6.22 -2.57
CA ARG A 56 -13.58 -5.92 -3.89
C ARG A 56 -13.21 -7.06 -4.82
N GLN A 57 -14.22 -7.70 -5.39
CA GLN A 57 -13.99 -8.83 -6.26
C GLN A 57 -13.15 -8.43 -7.47
N TRP A 58 -12.22 -9.29 -7.83
CA TRP A 58 -11.34 -9.03 -8.97
C TRP A 58 -12.14 -9.13 -10.28
N ASP A 59 -12.02 -8.11 -11.11
CA ASP A 59 -12.71 -8.06 -12.41
C ASP A 59 -11.74 -7.77 -13.54
N ASN A 60 -10.48 -8.13 -13.36
CA ASN A 60 -9.42 -7.94 -14.33
C ASN A 60 -9.11 -6.46 -14.62
N ASP A 61 -9.41 -5.59 -13.68
CA ASP A 61 -9.18 -4.15 -13.85
C ASP A 61 -8.39 -3.59 -12.67
N PHE A 62 -7.09 -3.47 -12.84
CA PHE A 62 -6.23 -2.92 -11.79
C PHE A 62 -6.56 -1.47 -11.48
N SER A 63 -6.92 -0.69 -12.50
CA SER A 63 -7.27 0.71 -12.28
C SER A 63 -8.50 0.85 -11.40
N ALA A 64 -9.50 0.01 -11.63
CA ALA A 64 -10.71 0.02 -10.81
C ALA A 64 -10.39 -0.38 -9.37
N GLN A 65 -9.49 -1.36 -9.20
CA GLN A 65 -9.11 -1.80 -7.88
C GLN A 65 -8.40 -0.69 -7.11
N ARG A 66 -7.49 0.02 -7.79
CA ARG A 66 -6.78 1.15 -7.17
C ARG A 66 -7.71 2.31 -6.88
N ASN A 67 -8.62 2.61 -7.79
CA ASN A 67 -9.58 3.70 -7.57
C ASN A 67 -10.50 3.40 -6.40
N PHE A 68 -10.90 2.14 -6.25
CA PHE A 68 -11.68 1.72 -5.10
C PHE A 68 -10.91 2.01 -3.80
N ALA A 69 -9.61 1.72 -3.81
CA ALA A 69 -8.78 1.99 -2.63
C ALA A 69 -8.68 3.48 -2.35
N LEU A 70 -8.56 4.30 -3.39
CA LEU A 70 -8.46 5.75 -3.21
C LEU A 70 -9.71 6.33 -2.54
N ASP A 71 -10.86 5.71 -2.78
CA ASP A 71 -12.09 6.16 -2.15
C ASP A 71 -12.14 5.83 -0.65
N LYS A 72 -11.23 4.99 -0.18
CA LYS A 72 -11.22 4.54 1.23
C LYS A 72 -10.24 5.32 2.10
N THR A 73 -9.56 6.31 1.56
CA THR A 73 -8.58 7.06 2.32
C THR A 73 -8.66 8.55 1.98
N ASP A 74 -8.30 9.38 2.95
CA ASP A 74 -8.16 10.81 2.75
C ASP A 74 -6.69 11.21 2.72
N ALA A 75 -5.79 10.26 2.53
CA ALA A 75 -4.37 10.54 2.51
C ALA A 75 -3.97 11.47 1.36
N ASP A 76 -2.95 12.26 1.59
CA ASP A 76 -2.45 13.19 0.60
C ASP A 76 -1.65 12.48 -0.49
N TYR A 77 -0.96 11.39 -0.11
CA TYR A 77 -0.19 10.57 -1.03
C TYR A 77 -0.54 9.10 -0.82
N VAL A 78 -0.52 8.35 -1.90
CA VAL A 78 -0.83 6.92 -1.86
C VAL A 78 0.32 6.16 -2.51
N LEU A 79 0.82 5.16 -1.79
CA LEU A 79 1.89 4.30 -2.27
C LEU A 79 1.30 2.92 -2.49
N TYR A 80 1.47 2.36 -3.69
CA TYR A 80 0.96 1.03 -4.01
C TYR A 80 2.05 -0.01 -3.83
N LEU A 81 1.72 -1.07 -3.13
CA LEU A 81 2.65 -2.19 -2.90
C LEU A 81 1.96 -3.51 -3.20
N ASP A 82 2.67 -4.42 -3.85
CA ASP A 82 2.21 -5.79 -3.95
C ASP A 82 2.64 -6.53 -2.68
N ALA A 83 1.90 -7.56 -2.31
CA ALA A 83 2.13 -8.21 -1.03
C ALA A 83 3.50 -8.87 -0.93
N ASP A 84 4.09 -9.27 -2.06
CA ASP A 84 5.41 -9.90 -2.07
C ASP A 84 6.55 -8.90 -2.21
N GLU A 85 6.25 -7.60 -2.16
CA GLU A 85 7.27 -6.56 -2.31
C GLU A 85 7.66 -5.96 -0.98
N ARG A 86 8.88 -5.42 -0.92
CA ARG A 86 9.38 -4.77 0.29
C ARG A 86 10.14 -3.51 -0.11
N MET A 87 9.96 -2.46 0.67
CA MET A 87 10.73 -1.25 0.47
C MET A 87 12.05 -1.34 1.22
N SER A 88 13.12 -0.86 0.60
CA SER A 88 14.40 -0.76 1.29
C SER A 88 14.33 0.35 2.34
N ASP A 89 15.28 0.36 3.26
CA ASP A 89 15.33 1.41 4.27
C ASP A 89 15.53 2.77 3.62
N GLU A 90 16.33 2.83 2.56
CA GLU A 90 16.54 4.08 1.83
C GLU A 90 15.25 4.59 1.22
N LEU A 91 14.47 3.70 0.62
CA LEU A 91 13.19 4.08 0.03
C LEU A 91 12.20 4.52 1.11
N CYS A 92 12.19 3.86 2.26
CA CYS A 92 11.33 4.28 3.37
C CYS A 92 11.66 5.70 3.82
N GLN A 93 12.94 6.04 3.90
CA GLN A 93 13.35 7.38 4.29
C GLN A 93 12.97 8.40 3.24
N GLU A 94 13.07 8.03 1.98
CA GLU A 94 12.68 8.90 0.89
C GLU A 94 11.18 9.22 0.94
N VAL A 95 10.36 8.22 1.20
CA VAL A 95 8.92 8.39 1.33
C VAL A 95 8.60 9.34 2.48
N LYS A 96 9.27 9.17 3.63
CA LYS A 96 9.05 10.06 4.77
C LYS A 96 9.45 11.49 4.45
N LYS A 97 10.51 11.66 3.69
CA LYS A 97 10.98 12.98 3.32
C LYS A 97 9.99 13.69 2.41
N ILE A 98 9.42 12.95 1.46
CA ILE A 98 8.41 13.49 0.57
C ILE A 98 7.21 13.99 1.37
N ALA A 99 6.76 13.20 2.34
CA ALA A 99 5.63 13.58 3.17
C ALA A 99 5.95 14.83 3.99
N ALA A 100 7.17 14.93 4.50
CA ALA A 100 7.56 16.07 5.31
C ALA A 100 7.64 17.34 4.48
N ASP A 101 8.13 17.24 3.24
CA ASP A 101 8.26 18.40 2.36
C ASP A 101 6.91 18.90 1.85
N GLY A 102 5.93 18.01 1.74
CA GLY A 102 4.58 18.43 1.36
C GLY A 102 4.40 18.97 -0.04
N GLU A 103 5.22 18.56 -0.99
CA GLU A 103 5.12 19.05 -2.34
C GLU A 103 4.26 18.18 -3.22
N LEU A 104 3.24 18.78 -3.82
CA LEU A 104 2.28 18.04 -4.63
C LEU A 104 2.87 17.37 -5.86
N LYS A 105 3.91 17.96 -6.43
CA LYS A 105 4.54 17.35 -7.58
C LYS A 105 4.98 15.93 -7.28
N GLN A 106 5.16 15.63 -6.03
CA GLN A 106 5.67 14.34 -5.66
C GLN A 106 4.67 13.23 -5.80
N TYR A 107 3.44 13.57 -6.14
CA TYR A 107 2.49 12.53 -6.48
C TYR A 107 3.03 11.70 -7.65
N SER A 108 3.57 12.34 -8.68
CA SER A 108 4.17 11.61 -9.79
C SER A 108 5.40 10.84 -9.34
N PHE A 109 6.14 11.41 -8.40
CA PHE A 109 7.31 10.75 -7.87
C PHE A 109 6.90 9.49 -7.11
N MET A 110 5.84 9.54 -6.32
CA MET A 110 5.34 8.38 -5.61
C MET A 110 4.97 7.27 -6.58
N ARG A 111 4.38 7.62 -7.71
CA ARG A 111 4.08 6.60 -8.73
C ARG A 111 5.34 5.98 -9.28
N LYS A 112 6.39 6.77 -9.48
CA LYS A 112 7.66 6.25 -9.93
C LYS A 112 8.29 5.34 -8.89
N ILE A 113 8.20 5.72 -7.62
CA ILE A 113 8.71 4.89 -6.56
C ILE A 113 8.03 3.54 -6.58
N ASN A 114 6.72 3.53 -6.72
CA ASN A 114 5.99 2.30 -6.78
C ASN A 114 6.46 1.40 -7.92
N ALA A 115 6.56 1.97 -9.12
CA ALA A 115 6.99 1.21 -10.26
C ALA A 115 8.45 0.82 -10.18
N PHE A 116 9.30 1.77 -9.70
CA PHE A 116 10.72 1.59 -9.72
C PHE A 116 11.20 0.76 -8.56
N GLY A 117 10.55 0.91 -7.41
CA GLY A 117 10.93 0.19 -6.24
C GLY A 117 10.77 -1.31 -6.38
N PHE A 118 10.11 -1.72 -7.44
CA PHE A 118 9.84 -3.08 -7.60
C PHE A 118 10.38 -3.72 -8.74
N GLU A 119 11.08 -3.00 -9.56
CA GLU A 119 11.62 -3.58 -10.61
C GLU A 119 12.77 -4.15 -10.43
N TYR A 120 13.06 -4.26 -9.60
CA TYR A 120 14.10 -4.22 -9.45
C TYR A 120 14.80 -5.28 -9.17
#